data_948fa230d742ca5e6f93a078bfaa8cab
#
_entry.id   948fa230d742ca5e6f93a078bfaa8cab
#
_cell.length_a   1.000
_cell.length_b   1.000
_cell.length_c   1.000
_cell.angle_alpha   90.00
_cell.angle_beta   90.00
_cell.angle_gamma   90.00
#
_symmetry.space_group_name_H-M   'P 1'
#
loop_
_entity.id
_entity.type
_entity.pdbx_description
1 polymer ?
#
loop_
_entity_poly.entity_id
_entity_poly.type
_entity_poly.pdbx_seq_one_letter_code
_entity_poly.pdbx_strand_id
1 'polypeptide(L)'
;MAAALRAHLPGQSWNDLRAMCLSGKISVNGERELDPARRLAGGETVAWSLTAPDPRRTATRPEFRIVYEDGHLIVIEKPEGVSSVPYERKERGTALDIIREAWRKQGKRGTATPLYTVHRIDKDTSGLLCFAKTKLAERGLHRVFKQHQAEREYLAVAHGQVRPSRIESRLIADRGDGLRGSTRRPHEGQHAVTHVEIIESLVAWGAGELRSPRTIAGGMARPSEASGVVVAGGGPKGGANPSRVPISVAATLCRVRLETGRTHQIRIHLAEQGHPLVGETVYLRDHTRAGRRLLPSHRLLLHAATLGFDHPVTGEHLHFASELPPSFKTELQRLRHR
;
A
#
# COMPACT_ATOMS: atom_id res chain seq x y z
N MET A 1 19.56 -7.79 -1.90
CA MET A 1 19.94 -6.96 -0.74
C MET A 1 19.91 -7.73 0.57
N ALA A 2 18.81 -8.34 1.01
CA ALA A 2 18.77 -9.08 2.28
C ALA A 2 19.83 -10.18 2.41
N ALA A 3 20.21 -10.84 1.31
CA ALA A 3 21.28 -11.83 1.29
C ALA A 3 22.67 -11.21 1.55
N ALA A 4 22.95 -10.03 0.98
CA ALA A 4 24.19 -9.31 1.23
C ALA A 4 24.28 -8.81 2.67
N LEU A 5 23.19 -8.28 3.23
CA LEU A 5 23.13 -7.84 4.62
C LEU A 5 23.37 -8.98 5.61
N ARG A 6 22.92 -10.20 5.30
CA ARG A 6 23.09 -11.36 6.19
C ARG A 6 24.55 -11.70 6.43
N ALA A 7 25.41 -11.51 5.42
CA ALA A 7 26.84 -11.74 5.55
C ALA A 7 27.50 -10.76 6.54
N HIS A 8 26.91 -9.58 6.75
CA HIS A 8 27.47 -8.49 7.57
C HIS A 8 26.73 -8.27 8.88
N LEU A 9 25.58 -8.90 9.06
CA LEU A 9 24.76 -8.85 10.29
C LEU A 9 24.53 -10.29 10.81
N PRO A 10 25.57 -10.94 11.34
CA PRO A 10 25.42 -12.28 11.91
C PRO A 10 24.45 -12.23 13.10
N GLY A 11 23.53 -13.19 13.15
CA GLY A 11 22.51 -13.27 14.21
C GLY A 11 21.14 -12.71 13.82
N GLN A 12 21.01 -11.97 12.73
CA GLN A 12 19.71 -11.52 12.24
C GLN A 12 19.02 -12.60 11.37
N SER A 13 17.75 -12.86 11.64
CA SER A 13 16.95 -13.76 10.81
C SER A 13 16.58 -13.12 9.46
N TRP A 14 16.18 -13.94 8.48
CA TRP A 14 15.66 -13.42 7.21
C TRP A 14 14.45 -12.47 7.39
N ASN A 15 13.63 -12.75 8.40
CA ASN A 15 12.49 -11.92 8.72
C ASN A 15 12.92 -10.57 9.32
N ASP A 16 13.95 -10.56 10.17
CA ASP A 16 14.50 -9.33 10.75
C ASP A 16 15.10 -8.44 9.66
N LEU A 17 15.89 -9.03 8.75
CA LEU A 17 16.48 -8.28 7.63
C LEU A 17 15.41 -7.71 6.69
N ARG A 18 14.36 -8.46 6.42
CA ARG A 18 13.19 -7.95 5.67
C ARG A 18 12.50 -6.81 6.42
N ALA A 19 12.29 -6.97 7.72
CA ALA A 19 11.68 -5.94 8.56
C ALA A 19 12.53 -4.67 8.61
N MET A 20 13.87 -4.78 8.65
CA MET A 20 14.79 -3.64 8.57
C MET A 20 14.65 -2.88 7.25
N CYS A 21 14.57 -3.59 6.11
CA CYS A 21 14.31 -2.95 4.82
C CYS A 21 12.96 -2.22 4.84
N LEU A 22 11.88 -2.95 5.16
CA LEU A 22 10.52 -2.40 5.18
C LEU A 22 10.34 -1.25 6.17
N SER A 23 11.14 -1.18 7.23
CA SER A 23 11.12 -0.08 8.21
C SER A 23 12.08 1.07 7.86
N GLY A 24 12.66 1.07 6.65
CA GLY A 24 13.52 2.16 6.18
C GLY A 24 14.85 2.30 6.91
N LYS A 25 15.31 1.22 7.55
CA LYS A 25 16.61 1.17 8.24
C LYS A 25 17.78 0.87 7.31
N ILE A 26 17.50 0.58 6.04
CA ILE A 26 18.50 0.30 5.01
C ILE A 26 18.48 1.42 3.98
N SER A 27 19.67 1.82 3.54
CA SER A 27 19.84 2.74 2.42
C SER A 27 20.85 2.16 1.40
N VAL A 28 20.65 2.49 0.13
CA VAL A 28 21.57 2.17 -0.96
C VAL A 28 21.95 3.48 -1.63
N ASN A 29 23.26 3.75 -1.71
CA ASN A 29 23.80 5.02 -2.21
C ASN A 29 23.19 6.26 -1.51
N GLY A 30 22.92 6.16 -0.20
CA GLY A 30 22.34 7.23 0.60
C GLY A 30 20.82 7.36 0.53
N GLU A 31 20.16 6.70 -0.43
CA GLU A 31 18.70 6.66 -0.53
C GLU A 31 18.11 5.47 0.23
N ARG A 32 17.01 5.67 0.97
CA ARG A 32 16.32 4.60 1.68
C ARG A 32 15.82 3.55 0.70
N GLU A 33 16.10 2.29 1.03
CA GLU A 33 15.67 1.16 0.23
C GLU A 33 14.69 0.31 1.04
N LEU A 34 13.47 0.15 0.50
CA LEU A 34 12.39 -0.59 1.16
C LEU A 34 12.18 -2.00 0.57
N ASP A 35 12.76 -2.29 -0.59
CA ASP A 35 12.65 -3.61 -1.22
C ASP A 35 13.72 -4.59 -0.70
N PRO A 36 13.37 -5.59 0.13
CA PRO A 36 14.30 -6.59 0.62
C PRO A 36 14.84 -7.51 -0.48
N ALA A 37 14.14 -7.60 -1.62
CA ALA A 37 14.49 -8.44 -2.75
C ALA A 37 15.38 -7.73 -3.78
N ARG A 38 15.62 -6.42 -3.66
CA ARG A 38 16.47 -5.65 -4.58
C ARG A 38 17.80 -6.35 -4.81
N ARG A 39 18.18 -6.53 -6.07
CA ARG A 39 19.51 -6.95 -6.46
C ARG A 39 20.45 -5.76 -6.45
N LEU A 40 21.56 -5.90 -5.73
CA LEU A 40 22.62 -4.89 -5.70
C LEU A 40 23.48 -5.02 -6.96
N ALA A 41 23.80 -3.89 -7.56
CA ALA A 41 24.79 -3.80 -8.61
C ALA A 41 26.20 -3.66 -8.01
N GLY A 42 27.25 -4.02 -8.77
CA GLY A 42 28.62 -3.80 -8.34
C GLY A 42 28.89 -2.30 -8.11
N GLY A 43 29.55 -1.97 -6.98
CA GLY A 43 29.89 -0.59 -6.62
C GLY A 43 28.82 0.17 -5.83
N GLU A 44 27.64 -0.40 -5.62
CA GLU A 44 26.63 0.23 -4.75
C GLU A 44 27.03 0.16 -3.28
N THR A 45 26.84 1.26 -2.56
CA THR A 45 27.07 1.36 -1.12
C THR A 45 25.78 1.06 -0.37
N VAL A 46 25.80 0.05 0.49
CA VAL A 46 24.66 -0.28 1.36
C VAL A 46 25.00 0.15 2.78
N ALA A 47 24.15 0.98 3.36
CA ALA A 47 24.27 1.40 4.75
C ALA A 47 23.02 0.97 5.54
N TRP A 48 23.19 0.71 6.84
CA TRP A 48 22.09 0.45 7.76
C TRP A 48 22.23 1.25 9.04
N SER A 49 21.09 1.58 9.63
CA SER A 49 21.01 2.24 10.93
C SER A 49 19.85 1.64 11.72
N LEU A 50 20.17 0.95 12.80
CA LEU A 50 19.15 0.35 13.69
C LEU A 50 18.34 1.41 14.43
N THR A 51 18.93 2.59 14.62
CA THR A 51 18.29 3.75 15.28
C THR A 51 17.53 4.65 14.31
N ALA A 52 17.64 4.41 13.00
CA ALA A 52 16.85 5.19 12.02
C ALA A 52 15.37 5.11 12.36
N PRO A 53 14.66 6.25 12.41
CA PRO A 53 13.25 6.27 12.72
C PRO A 53 12.49 5.49 11.64
N ASP A 54 11.59 4.59 12.08
CA ASP A 54 10.65 3.94 11.16
C ASP A 54 9.72 5.03 10.62
N PRO A 55 9.76 5.31 9.31
CA PRO A 55 8.93 6.35 8.71
C PRO A 55 7.44 6.10 8.93
N ARG A 56 7.03 4.85 9.20
CA ARG A 56 5.65 4.49 9.54
C ARG A 56 5.27 4.84 10.99
N ARG A 57 6.26 5.02 11.89
CA ARG A 57 6.04 5.37 13.32
C ARG A 57 6.09 6.85 13.59
N THR A 58 6.70 7.65 12.72
CA THR A 58 6.75 9.13 12.84
C THR A 58 5.50 9.81 12.30
N ALA A 59 4.58 9.05 11.66
CA ALA A 59 3.28 9.57 11.32
C ALA A 59 2.56 10.02 12.61
N THR A 60 2.29 11.30 12.74
CA THR A 60 1.27 11.85 13.65
C THR A 60 0.08 10.91 13.67
N ARG A 61 -0.57 10.72 14.86
CA ARG A 61 -1.77 9.86 14.95
C ARG A 61 -2.63 10.09 13.72
N PRO A 62 -2.95 9.04 12.96
CA PRO A 62 -3.64 9.21 11.70
C PRO A 62 -4.93 9.97 11.93
N GLU A 63 -5.13 11.01 11.15
CA GLU A 63 -6.30 11.88 11.25
C GLU A 63 -7.55 11.03 10.99
N PHE A 64 -8.35 10.84 12.02
CA PHE A 64 -9.61 10.12 11.97
C PHE A 64 -10.75 11.12 11.84
N ARG A 65 -11.58 10.96 10.82
CA ARG A 65 -12.73 11.82 10.59
C ARG A 65 -14.01 10.98 10.46
N ILE A 66 -15.06 11.39 11.19
CA ILE A 66 -16.42 10.95 10.93
C ILE A 66 -16.96 11.83 9.81
N VAL A 67 -17.32 11.21 8.67
CA VAL A 67 -17.85 11.91 7.48
C VAL A 67 -19.35 12.08 7.60
N TYR A 68 -20.03 11.07 8.12
CA TYR A 68 -21.48 11.05 8.31
C TYR A 68 -21.84 10.15 9.49
N GLU A 69 -22.84 10.56 10.24
CA GLU A 69 -23.39 9.73 11.33
C GLU A 69 -24.86 10.08 11.55
N ASP A 70 -25.70 9.06 11.59
CA ASP A 70 -27.10 9.16 12.00
C ASP A 70 -27.49 8.11 13.05
N GLY A 71 -28.78 7.80 13.21
CA GLY A 71 -29.26 6.77 14.12
C GLY A 71 -28.93 5.34 13.67
N HIS A 72 -28.63 5.12 12.39
CA HIS A 72 -28.57 3.80 11.76
C HIS A 72 -27.20 3.39 11.27
N LEU A 73 -26.37 4.33 10.84
CA LEU A 73 -25.05 4.07 10.28
C LEU A 73 -24.04 5.17 10.61
N ILE A 74 -22.77 4.89 10.38
CA ILE A 74 -21.66 5.83 10.46
C ILE A 74 -20.68 5.57 9.31
N VAL A 75 -20.26 6.64 8.64
CA VAL A 75 -19.23 6.64 7.61
C VAL A 75 -18.01 7.42 8.11
N ILE A 76 -16.85 6.83 7.96
CA ILE A 76 -15.58 7.39 8.44
C ILE A 76 -14.55 7.43 7.33
N GLU A 77 -13.56 8.30 7.47
CA GLU A 77 -12.29 8.19 6.77
C GLU A 77 -11.33 7.36 7.63
N LYS A 78 -11.10 6.11 7.19
CA LYS A 78 -10.15 5.22 7.85
C LYS A 78 -8.72 5.61 7.42
N PRO A 79 -7.82 5.88 8.35
CA PRO A 79 -6.42 6.08 8.00
C PRO A 79 -5.75 4.78 7.55
N GLU A 80 -4.62 4.90 6.86
CA GLU A 80 -3.76 3.76 6.54
C GLU A 80 -3.17 3.12 7.81
N GLY A 81 -2.78 1.86 7.71
CA GLY A 81 -2.19 1.11 8.84
C GLY A 81 -3.18 0.70 9.93
N VAL A 82 -4.46 1.08 9.80
CA VAL A 82 -5.54 0.73 10.73
C VAL A 82 -6.41 -0.37 10.15
N SER A 83 -6.59 -1.48 10.89
CA SER A 83 -7.51 -2.55 10.49
C SER A 83 -8.96 -2.08 10.56
N SER A 84 -9.78 -2.41 9.55
CA SER A 84 -11.22 -2.11 9.57
C SER A 84 -11.92 -2.77 10.75
N VAL A 85 -11.56 -4.01 11.02
CA VAL A 85 -12.06 -4.85 12.13
C VAL A 85 -10.91 -5.66 12.70
N PRO A 86 -11.01 -6.16 13.95
CA PRO A 86 -9.99 -7.04 14.49
C PRO A 86 -9.82 -8.30 13.64
N TYR A 87 -8.59 -8.61 13.24
CA TYR A 87 -8.25 -9.88 12.61
C TYR A 87 -8.09 -10.99 13.67
N GLU A 88 -7.48 -10.64 14.80
CA GLU A 88 -7.37 -11.51 15.97
C GLU A 88 -8.21 -10.95 17.13
N ARG A 89 -8.71 -11.85 18.01
CA ARG A 89 -9.56 -11.49 19.17
C ARG A 89 -8.98 -10.39 20.07
N LYS A 90 -7.65 -10.20 20.06
CA LYS A 90 -6.94 -9.23 20.90
C LYS A 90 -6.42 -8.00 20.15
N GLU A 91 -6.63 -7.90 18.83
CA GLU A 91 -6.19 -6.73 18.07
C GLU A 91 -6.92 -5.49 18.56
N ARG A 92 -6.14 -4.45 18.88
CA ARG A 92 -6.63 -3.15 19.33
C ARG A 92 -6.23 -2.07 18.33
N GLY A 93 -6.84 -0.89 18.46
CA GLY A 93 -6.57 0.23 17.55
C GLY A 93 -7.19 0.04 16.17
N THR A 94 -8.22 -0.78 16.07
CA THR A 94 -9.02 -0.95 14.86
C THR A 94 -9.92 0.27 14.63
N ALA A 95 -10.50 0.40 13.44
CA ALA A 95 -11.46 1.46 13.15
C ALA A 95 -12.64 1.48 14.14
N LEU A 96 -13.10 0.30 14.58
CA LEU A 96 -14.12 0.18 15.62
C LEU A 96 -13.69 0.80 16.96
N ASP A 97 -12.44 0.55 17.38
CA ASP A 97 -11.92 1.10 18.63
C ASP A 97 -11.78 2.62 18.56
N ILE A 98 -11.34 3.13 17.40
CA ILE A 98 -11.17 4.57 17.17
C ILE A 98 -12.53 5.28 17.19
N ILE A 99 -13.57 4.71 16.57
CA ILE A 99 -14.94 5.26 16.61
C ILE A 99 -15.43 5.35 18.07
N ARG A 100 -15.27 4.26 18.85
CA ARG A 100 -15.68 4.24 20.25
C ARG A 100 -14.92 5.27 21.09
N GLU A 101 -13.62 5.45 20.83
CA GLU A 101 -12.83 6.49 21.48
C GLU A 101 -13.30 7.90 21.10
N ALA A 102 -13.60 8.14 19.82
CA ALA A 102 -14.13 9.42 19.35
C ALA A 102 -15.47 9.76 20.02
N TRP A 103 -16.38 8.80 20.11
CA TRP A 103 -17.66 8.97 20.81
C TRP A 103 -17.47 9.26 22.29
N ARG A 104 -16.55 8.60 22.97
CA ARG A 104 -16.23 8.85 24.37
C ARG A 104 -15.72 10.28 24.58
N LYS A 105 -14.85 10.78 23.69
CA LYS A 105 -14.34 12.17 23.73
C LYS A 105 -15.43 13.22 23.51
N GLN A 106 -16.45 12.88 22.71
CA GLN A 106 -17.62 13.76 22.47
C GLN A 106 -18.65 13.71 23.61
N GLY A 107 -18.36 13.01 24.72
CA GLY A 107 -19.30 12.91 25.85
C GLY A 107 -20.55 12.10 25.52
N LYS A 108 -20.59 11.41 24.42
CA LYS A 108 -21.70 10.49 24.08
C LYS A 108 -21.69 9.36 25.10
N ARG A 109 -22.47 9.52 26.18
CA ARG A 109 -22.70 8.47 27.20
C ARG A 109 -23.48 7.35 26.53
N GLY A 110 -22.88 6.18 26.42
CA GLY A 110 -23.51 5.01 25.81
C GLY A 110 -22.59 4.36 24.79
N THR A 111 -21.35 4.04 25.19
CA THR A 111 -20.42 3.20 24.40
C THR A 111 -20.97 1.82 24.09
N ALA A 112 -22.20 1.52 24.47
CA ALA A 112 -22.95 0.30 24.16
C ALA A 112 -23.62 0.35 22.77
N THR A 113 -23.54 1.48 22.00
CA THR A 113 -24.06 1.48 20.62
C THR A 113 -23.33 0.42 19.81
N PRO A 114 -24.01 -0.60 19.32
CA PRO A 114 -23.39 -1.65 18.55
C PRO A 114 -22.87 -1.08 17.23
N LEU A 115 -21.73 -1.59 16.78
CA LEU A 115 -21.18 -1.35 15.46
C LEU A 115 -21.08 -2.67 14.72
N TYR A 116 -21.79 -2.77 13.61
CA TYR A 116 -21.83 -3.95 12.77
C TYR A 116 -21.03 -3.69 11.49
N THR A 117 -20.16 -4.65 11.18
CA THR A 117 -19.35 -4.60 9.97
C THR A 117 -20.16 -5.00 8.76
N VAL A 118 -20.27 -4.14 7.77
CA VAL A 118 -21.02 -4.38 6.53
C VAL A 118 -20.11 -4.55 5.32
N HIS A 119 -18.94 -3.93 5.34
CA HIS A 119 -17.85 -4.14 4.41
C HIS A 119 -16.50 -3.84 5.08
N ARG A 120 -15.41 -4.03 4.35
CA ARG A 120 -14.08 -3.72 4.84
C ARG A 120 -13.20 -3.17 3.73
N ILE A 121 -12.20 -2.38 4.10
CA ILE A 121 -11.04 -2.04 3.28
C ILE A 121 -9.78 -2.58 3.97
N ASP A 122 -8.71 -2.78 3.22
CA ASP A 122 -7.48 -3.38 3.76
C ASP A 122 -6.82 -2.48 4.82
N LYS A 123 -6.00 -3.06 5.68
CA LYS A 123 -5.30 -2.33 6.74
C LYS A 123 -4.54 -1.13 6.20
N ASP A 124 -3.78 -1.32 5.12
CA ASP A 124 -2.92 -0.30 4.53
C ASP A 124 -3.66 0.60 3.51
N THR A 125 -4.92 0.33 3.22
CA THR A 125 -5.80 1.20 2.41
C THR A 125 -6.41 2.27 3.29
N SER A 126 -6.32 3.53 2.88
CA SER A 126 -7.03 4.66 3.51
C SER A 126 -8.36 4.95 2.84
N GLY A 127 -9.22 5.77 3.46
CA GLY A 127 -10.44 6.29 2.86
C GLY A 127 -11.74 5.77 3.47
N LEU A 128 -12.83 5.85 2.72
CA LEU A 128 -14.18 5.68 3.20
C LEU A 128 -14.51 4.25 3.64
N LEU A 129 -15.10 4.17 4.83
CA LEU A 129 -15.55 2.92 5.45
C LEU A 129 -16.85 3.16 6.22
N CYS A 130 -17.86 2.31 6.01
CA CYS A 130 -19.16 2.39 6.66
C CYS A 130 -19.35 1.25 7.68
N PHE A 131 -20.00 1.57 8.80
CA PHE A 131 -20.52 0.60 9.77
C PHE A 131 -22.01 0.85 10.01
N ALA A 132 -22.77 -0.20 10.24
CA ALA A 132 -24.14 -0.08 10.71
C ALA A 132 -24.16 0.05 12.24
N LYS A 133 -25.13 0.81 12.76
CA LYS A 133 -25.39 1.01 14.21
C LYS A 133 -26.60 0.22 14.68
N THR A 134 -27.43 -0.25 13.76
CA THR A 134 -28.63 -1.05 14.06
C THR A 134 -28.66 -2.34 13.24
N LYS A 135 -29.35 -3.36 13.75
CA LYS A 135 -29.55 -4.63 13.03
C LYS A 135 -30.33 -4.46 11.72
N LEU A 136 -31.22 -3.47 11.66
CA LEU A 136 -31.98 -3.16 10.45
C LEU A 136 -31.03 -2.64 9.37
N ALA A 137 -30.21 -1.66 9.70
CA ALA A 137 -29.20 -1.11 8.79
C ALA A 137 -28.15 -2.14 8.38
N GLU A 138 -27.67 -3.00 9.30
CA GLU A 138 -26.75 -4.09 9.00
C GLU A 138 -27.30 -4.99 7.89
N ARG A 139 -28.55 -5.46 8.03
CA ARG A 139 -29.19 -6.34 7.03
C ARG A 139 -29.35 -5.63 5.67
N GLY A 140 -29.79 -4.38 5.70
CA GLY A 140 -29.95 -3.58 4.48
C GLY A 140 -28.64 -3.35 3.75
N LEU A 141 -27.60 -2.88 4.46
CA LEU A 141 -26.28 -2.65 3.88
C LEU A 141 -25.63 -3.96 3.40
N HIS A 142 -25.74 -5.07 4.15
CA HIS A 142 -25.27 -6.37 3.66
C HIS A 142 -25.93 -6.75 2.32
N ARG A 143 -27.22 -6.46 2.13
CA ARG A 143 -27.92 -6.70 0.86
C ARG A 143 -27.32 -5.82 -0.24
N VAL A 144 -27.16 -4.51 -0.01
CA VAL A 144 -26.57 -3.55 -0.95
C VAL A 144 -25.17 -4.00 -1.41
N PHE A 145 -24.28 -4.35 -0.47
CA PHE A 145 -22.94 -4.82 -0.81
C PHE A 145 -22.94 -6.18 -1.50
N LYS A 146 -23.81 -7.11 -1.11
CA LYS A 146 -23.93 -8.44 -1.70
C LYS A 146 -24.48 -8.39 -3.13
N GLN A 147 -25.40 -7.46 -3.39
CA GLN A 147 -26.02 -7.25 -4.70
C GLN A 147 -25.18 -6.32 -5.60
N HIS A 148 -23.99 -5.90 -5.15
CA HIS A 148 -23.09 -5.01 -5.89
C HIS A 148 -23.69 -3.65 -6.25
N GLN A 149 -24.65 -3.16 -5.46
CA GLN A 149 -25.33 -1.88 -5.64
C GLN A 149 -24.58 -0.70 -5.02
N ALA A 150 -23.57 -0.98 -4.17
CA ALA A 150 -22.74 0.08 -3.61
C ALA A 150 -21.73 0.58 -4.64
N GLU A 151 -21.69 1.89 -4.84
CA GLU A 151 -20.65 2.57 -5.60
C GLU A 151 -19.35 2.59 -4.78
N ARG A 152 -18.27 2.10 -5.37
CA ARG A 152 -16.96 2.05 -4.70
C ARG A 152 -15.88 2.41 -5.70
N GLU A 153 -15.33 3.62 -5.55
CA GLU A 153 -14.19 4.04 -6.34
C GLU A 153 -12.95 4.21 -5.46
N TYR A 154 -11.83 3.84 -6.03
CA TYR A 154 -10.52 3.95 -5.40
C TYR A 154 -9.59 4.75 -6.29
N LEU A 155 -8.70 5.50 -5.67
CA LEU A 155 -7.53 6.06 -6.33
C LEU A 155 -6.32 5.18 -6.00
N ALA A 156 -5.61 4.76 -7.04
CA ALA A 156 -4.50 3.82 -6.93
C ALA A 156 -3.32 4.28 -7.79
N VAL A 157 -2.09 4.15 -7.29
CA VAL A 157 -0.90 4.32 -8.12
C VAL A 157 -0.24 2.97 -8.34
N ALA A 158 -0.12 2.56 -9.59
CA ALA A 158 0.46 1.28 -9.99
C ALA A 158 1.76 1.48 -10.76
N HIS A 159 2.69 0.53 -10.66
CA HIS A 159 3.96 0.57 -11.38
C HIS A 159 3.77 0.44 -12.89
N GLY A 160 4.55 1.21 -13.66
CA GLY A 160 4.59 1.16 -15.11
C GLY A 160 3.35 1.76 -15.79
N GLN A 161 3.22 1.51 -17.08
CA GLN A 161 2.13 2.00 -17.90
C GLN A 161 0.94 1.05 -17.85
N VAL A 162 -0.04 1.35 -17.02
CA VAL A 162 -1.31 0.63 -16.96
C VAL A 162 -2.14 0.98 -18.18
N ARG A 163 -2.98 0.06 -18.65
CA ARG A 163 -3.99 0.32 -19.68
C ARG A 163 -5.39 0.26 -19.09
N PRO A 164 -6.34 1.09 -19.57
CA PRO A 164 -7.74 0.97 -19.17
C PRO A 164 -8.21 -0.46 -19.41
N SER A 165 -8.88 -1.05 -18.43
CA SER A 165 -9.26 -2.47 -18.52
C SER A 165 -10.41 -2.82 -17.57
N ARG A 166 -11.16 -3.86 -17.95
CA ARG A 166 -12.01 -4.63 -17.06
C ARG A 166 -11.31 -5.95 -16.74
N ILE A 167 -10.91 -6.09 -15.49
CA ILE A 167 -10.22 -7.30 -15.03
C ILE A 167 -11.25 -8.20 -14.35
N GLU A 168 -11.39 -9.41 -14.86
CA GLU A 168 -12.31 -10.39 -14.30
C GLU A 168 -11.55 -11.68 -14.01
N SER A 169 -11.71 -12.22 -12.80
CA SER A 169 -11.05 -13.44 -12.36
C SER A 169 -11.83 -14.15 -11.25
N ARG A 170 -11.32 -15.29 -10.81
CA ARG A 170 -11.78 -15.96 -9.60
C ARG A 170 -10.65 -16.00 -8.58
N LEU A 171 -10.85 -15.33 -7.46
CA LEU A 171 -9.83 -15.19 -6.41
C LEU A 171 -9.93 -16.31 -5.37
N ILE A 172 -8.79 -16.90 -5.04
CA ILE A 172 -8.62 -17.95 -4.02
C ILE A 172 -7.77 -17.44 -2.85
N ALA A 173 -7.90 -18.12 -1.72
CA ALA A 173 -7.18 -17.77 -0.50
C ALA A 173 -5.69 -18.12 -0.55
N ASP A 174 -5.34 -19.18 -1.27
CA ASP A 174 -3.97 -19.62 -1.47
C ASP A 174 -3.82 -20.18 -2.89
N ARG A 175 -2.93 -19.57 -3.67
CA ARG A 175 -2.61 -20.01 -5.04
C ARG A 175 -1.47 -21.05 -5.09
N GLY A 176 -1.10 -21.63 -3.93
CA GLY A 176 -0.06 -22.64 -3.81
C GLY A 176 1.28 -22.10 -3.32
N ASP A 177 1.39 -20.82 -2.98
CA ASP A 177 2.58 -20.19 -2.43
C ASP A 177 2.32 -19.45 -1.10
N GLY A 178 1.19 -19.74 -0.47
CA GLY A 178 0.73 -19.08 0.75
C GLY A 178 0.11 -17.69 0.51
N LEU A 179 -0.01 -17.25 -0.75
CA LEU A 179 -0.58 -15.97 -1.11
C LEU A 179 -1.92 -16.13 -1.82
N ARG A 180 -2.79 -15.13 -1.62
CA ARG A 180 -4.02 -15.00 -2.42
C ARG A 180 -3.67 -14.71 -3.88
N GLY A 181 -4.52 -15.15 -4.79
CA GLY A 181 -4.36 -14.90 -6.21
C GLY A 181 -5.54 -15.41 -7.01
N SER A 182 -5.42 -15.35 -8.33
CA SER A 182 -6.43 -15.88 -9.24
C SER A 182 -6.22 -17.37 -9.51
N THR A 183 -7.34 -18.09 -9.75
CA THR A 183 -7.35 -19.47 -10.25
C THR A 183 -7.99 -19.54 -11.63
N ARG A 184 -7.49 -20.48 -12.45
CA ARG A 184 -8.10 -20.85 -13.72
C ARG A 184 -8.98 -22.10 -13.62
N ARG A 185 -9.03 -22.72 -12.43
CA ARG A 185 -9.83 -23.93 -12.23
C ARG A 185 -11.32 -23.56 -12.21
N PRO A 186 -12.15 -24.19 -13.02
CA PRO A 186 -13.58 -23.97 -13.02
C PRO A 186 -14.15 -24.29 -11.63
N HIS A 187 -15.11 -23.50 -11.16
CA HIS A 187 -15.82 -23.66 -9.87
C HIS A 187 -14.98 -23.40 -8.62
N GLU A 188 -13.67 -23.08 -8.72
CA GLU A 188 -12.83 -22.72 -7.59
C GLU A 188 -12.75 -21.20 -7.45
N GLY A 189 -12.67 -20.70 -6.21
CA GLY A 189 -12.50 -19.27 -5.93
C GLY A 189 -13.79 -18.45 -6.04
N GLN A 190 -13.66 -17.18 -5.67
CA GLN A 190 -14.76 -16.20 -5.67
C GLN A 190 -14.65 -15.26 -6.86
N HIS A 191 -15.74 -15.06 -7.58
CA HIS A 191 -15.81 -14.13 -8.70
C HIS A 191 -15.43 -12.71 -8.29
N ALA A 192 -14.59 -12.06 -9.08
CA ALA A 192 -14.03 -10.74 -8.83
C ALA A 192 -13.96 -9.93 -10.12
N VAL A 193 -14.51 -8.70 -10.10
CA VAL A 193 -14.50 -7.77 -11.23
C VAL A 193 -14.02 -6.39 -10.79
N THR A 194 -13.00 -5.88 -11.50
CA THR A 194 -12.38 -4.57 -11.27
C THR A 194 -12.29 -3.81 -12.57
N HIS A 195 -12.76 -2.58 -12.59
CA HIS A 195 -12.59 -1.65 -13.70
C HIS A 195 -11.46 -0.69 -13.40
N VAL A 196 -10.58 -0.48 -14.35
CA VAL A 196 -9.42 0.41 -14.22
C VAL A 196 -9.47 1.46 -15.32
N GLU A 197 -9.44 2.72 -14.93
CA GLU A 197 -9.33 3.90 -15.78
C GLU A 197 -8.05 4.65 -15.45
N ILE A 198 -7.44 5.29 -16.47
CA ILE A 198 -6.22 6.07 -16.31
C ILE A 198 -6.60 7.51 -16.00
N ILE A 199 -6.01 8.06 -14.93
CA ILE A 199 -6.11 9.49 -14.62
C ILE A 199 -4.86 10.19 -15.15
N GLU A 200 -3.66 9.66 -14.85
CA GLU A 200 -2.39 10.31 -15.15
C GLU A 200 -1.27 9.28 -15.32
N SER A 201 -0.44 9.46 -16.32
CA SER A 201 0.80 8.70 -16.49
C SER A 201 1.96 9.48 -15.89
N LEU A 202 2.63 8.90 -14.90
CA LEU A 202 3.77 9.50 -14.21
C LEU A 202 5.06 9.05 -14.91
N VAL A 203 5.72 10.00 -15.58
CA VAL A 203 6.91 9.73 -16.40
C VAL A 203 8.15 9.86 -15.53
N ALA A 204 9.01 8.84 -15.52
CA ALA A 204 10.35 8.98 -14.98
C ALA A 204 11.19 9.76 -15.99
N TRP A 205 11.70 10.91 -15.59
CA TRP A 205 12.78 11.57 -16.32
C TRP A 205 14.01 10.68 -16.19
N GLY A 206 14.55 10.23 -17.30
CA GLY A 206 15.81 9.48 -17.30
C GLY A 206 16.85 10.29 -16.53
N ALA A 207 17.60 9.65 -15.64
CA ALA A 207 18.71 10.24 -14.93
C ALA A 207 19.79 10.66 -15.97
N GLY A 208 19.63 11.83 -16.53
CA GLY A 208 20.68 12.55 -17.21
C GLY A 208 21.55 13.16 -16.12
N GLU A 209 22.82 12.72 -16.09
CA GLU A 209 23.91 13.30 -15.31
C GLU A 209 23.70 13.46 -13.80
N LEU A 210 23.85 12.36 -13.06
CA LEU A 210 24.43 12.46 -11.73
C LEU A 210 25.91 12.84 -11.89
N ARG A 211 26.23 14.14 -11.77
CA ARG A 211 27.60 14.60 -11.52
C ARG A 211 28.09 13.87 -10.28
N SER A 212 29.12 13.05 -10.45
CA SER A 212 29.83 12.41 -9.36
C SER A 212 30.26 13.45 -8.32
N PRO A 213 29.96 13.27 -7.04
CA PRO A 213 30.58 14.08 -6.00
C PRO A 213 32.08 13.77 -6.03
N ARG A 214 32.91 14.83 -6.11
CA ARG A 214 34.35 14.74 -5.93
C ARG A 214 34.63 14.05 -4.60
N THR A 215 35.37 12.96 -4.65
CA THR A 215 35.94 12.25 -3.50
C THR A 215 36.78 13.22 -2.69
N ILE A 216 36.35 13.59 -1.49
CA ILE A 216 37.21 14.19 -0.49
C ILE A 216 37.68 13.03 0.39
N ALA A 217 38.95 12.65 0.23
CA ALA A 217 39.62 11.72 1.11
C ALA A 217 39.82 12.42 2.48
N GLY A 218 39.45 11.77 3.55
CA GLY A 218 39.76 12.26 4.91
C GLY A 218 39.01 11.53 6.02
N GLY A 219 39.73 10.74 6.79
CA GLY A 219 39.43 10.43 8.18
C GLY A 219 38.76 9.08 8.47
N MET A 220 39.61 8.12 8.91
CA MET A 220 39.16 6.88 9.57
C MET A 220 38.43 7.23 10.88
N ALA A 221 37.11 7.09 10.87
CA ALA A 221 36.32 6.98 12.09
C ALA A 221 35.96 5.51 12.32
N ARG A 222 36.18 5.01 13.53
CA ARG A 222 35.77 3.65 13.93
C ARG A 222 34.24 3.55 13.89
N PRO A 223 33.66 2.48 13.31
CA PRO A 223 32.20 2.33 13.27
C PRO A 223 31.66 2.06 14.68
N SER A 224 30.58 2.78 15.05
CA SER A 224 29.78 2.43 16.22
C SER A 224 28.93 1.20 15.92
N GLU A 225 28.70 0.33 16.88
CA GLU A 225 27.97 -0.95 16.73
C GLU A 225 26.52 -0.80 16.23
N ALA A 226 26.00 0.42 16.12
CA ALA A 226 24.62 0.73 15.73
C ALA A 226 24.42 0.97 14.22
N SER A 227 25.50 1.13 13.44
CA SER A 227 25.43 1.40 12.00
C SER A 227 26.65 0.88 11.24
N GLY A 228 26.46 0.48 10.00
CA GLY A 228 27.53 -0.04 9.15
C GLY A 228 27.31 0.27 7.68
N VAL A 229 28.40 0.24 6.89
CA VAL A 229 28.43 0.46 5.44
C VAL A 229 29.18 -0.66 4.75
N VAL A 230 28.63 -1.20 3.68
CA VAL A 230 29.24 -2.23 2.83
C VAL A 230 29.28 -1.75 1.39
N VAL A 231 30.42 -1.97 0.71
CA VAL A 231 30.57 -1.72 -0.73
C VAL A 231 30.51 -3.06 -1.46
N ALA A 232 29.58 -3.23 -2.39
CA ALA A 232 29.51 -4.42 -3.22
C ALA A 232 30.68 -4.45 -4.22
N GLY A 233 31.48 -5.52 -4.21
CA GLY A 233 32.68 -5.67 -5.03
C GLY A 233 32.40 -5.56 -6.53
N GLY A 234 33.27 -4.87 -7.26
CA GLY A 234 33.15 -4.63 -8.69
C GLY A 234 33.45 -5.83 -9.57
N GLY A 235 32.59 -6.13 -10.53
CA GLY A 235 32.83 -7.00 -11.67
C GLY A 235 33.35 -6.21 -12.89
N PRO A 236 33.77 -6.85 -13.99
CA PRO A 236 34.62 -6.27 -15.01
C PRO A 236 34.00 -5.19 -15.87
N LYS A 237 34.85 -4.27 -16.31
CA LYS A 237 34.58 -3.15 -17.16
C LYS A 237 34.12 -3.58 -18.56
N GLY A 238 32.88 -3.26 -18.92
CA GLY A 238 32.42 -3.23 -20.31
C GLY A 238 31.86 -1.85 -20.62
N GLY A 239 32.56 -1.11 -21.45
CA GLY A 239 32.10 0.19 -21.91
C GLY A 239 30.89 0.07 -22.81
N ALA A 240 29.75 0.58 -22.37
CA ALA A 240 28.57 0.79 -23.20
C ALA A 240 28.31 2.29 -23.32
N ASN A 241 28.24 2.73 -24.55
CA ASN A 241 27.84 4.06 -25.01
C ASN A 241 26.51 4.48 -24.35
N PRO A 242 26.37 5.70 -23.80
CA PRO A 242 25.12 6.14 -23.20
C PRO A 242 24.07 6.47 -24.28
N SER A 243 23.52 5.43 -24.92
CA SER A 243 22.35 5.55 -25.77
C SER A 243 21.17 6.05 -24.93
N ARG A 244 20.47 7.08 -25.41
CA ARG A 244 19.25 7.65 -24.87
C ARG A 244 18.33 6.54 -24.35
N VAL A 245 18.21 6.44 -23.03
CA VAL A 245 17.23 5.52 -22.39
C VAL A 245 15.85 6.04 -22.76
N PRO A 246 14.99 5.25 -23.37
CA PRO A 246 13.64 5.70 -23.72
C PRO A 246 12.91 6.15 -22.46
N ILE A 247 12.24 7.29 -22.52
CA ILE A 247 11.36 7.81 -21.48
C ILE A 247 10.31 6.75 -21.22
N SER A 248 10.38 6.09 -20.07
CA SER A 248 9.41 5.07 -19.68
C SER A 248 8.45 5.61 -18.63
N VAL A 249 7.17 5.28 -18.74
CA VAL A 249 6.20 5.57 -17.69
C VAL A 249 6.58 4.77 -16.45
N ALA A 250 6.94 5.49 -15.37
CA ALA A 250 7.38 4.87 -14.11
C ALA A 250 6.21 4.34 -13.29
N ALA A 251 5.08 5.05 -13.33
CA ALA A 251 3.85 4.68 -12.64
C ALA A 251 2.62 5.29 -13.32
N THR A 252 1.44 4.82 -12.95
CA THR A 252 0.17 5.33 -13.45
C THR A 252 -0.77 5.56 -12.28
N LEU A 253 -1.34 6.76 -12.18
CA LEU A 253 -2.46 7.06 -11.29
C LEU A 253 -3.75 6.57 -11.96
N CYS A 254 -4.46 5.71 -11.30
CA CYS A 254 -5.68 5.06 -11.79
C CYS A 254 -6.88 5.40 -10.91
N ARG A 255 -8.05 5.52 -11.53
CA ARG A 255 -9.35 5.35 -10.91
C ARG A 255 -9.74 3.88 -11.03
N VAL A 256 -10.12 3.26 -9.92
CA VAL A 256 -10.48 1.85 -9.89
C VAL A 256 -11.87 1.70 -9.30
N ARG A 257 -12.81 1.13 -10.07
CA ARG A 257 -14.16 0.84 -9.63
C ARG A 257 -14.37 -0.65 -9.41
N LEU A 258 -15.02 -1.00 -8.31
CA LEU A 258 -15.27 -2.37 -7.91
C LEU A 258 -16.74 -2.78 -8.12
N GLU A 259 -17.00 -3.83 -8.90
CA GLU A 259 -18.29 -4.54 -8.84
C GLU A 259 -18.32 -5.46 -7.61
N THR A 260 -17.27 -6.22 -7.38
CA THR A 260 -17.10 -7.13 -6.23
C THR A 260 -16.12 -6.55 -5.20
N GLY A 261 -16.09 -7.08 -3.98
CA GLY A 261 -15.18 -6.62 -2.92
C GLY A 261 -14.46 -7.79 -2.22
N ARG A 262 -13.59 -8.49 -2.94
CA ARG A 262 -12.81 -9.60 -2.36
C ARG A 262 -11.57 -9.07 -1.66
N THR A 263 -11.06 -9.81 -0.70
CA THR A 263 -9.84 -9.44 0.04
C THR A 263 -8.68 -9.20 -0.93
N HIS A 264 -8.04 -8.04 -0.81
CA HIS A 264 -6.91 -7.60 -1.64
C HIS A 264 -7.21 -7.53 -3.15
N GLN A 265 -8.46 -7.49 -3.58
CA GLN A 265 -8.86 -7.64 -4.98
C GLN A 265 -8.09 -6.71 -5.94
N ILE A 266 -8.06 -5.40 -5.69
CA ILE A 266 -7.35 -4.42 -6.52
C ILE A 266 -5.86 -4.75 -6.57
N ARG A 267 -5.27 -5.05 -5.42
CA ARG A 267 -3.84 -5.36 -5.25
C ARG A 267 -3.44 -6.59 -6.06
N ILE A 268 -4.25 -7.66 -6.00
CA ILE A 268 -4.03 -8.91 -6.75
C ILE A 268 -4.21 -8.65 -8.25
N HIS A 269 -5.33 -8.07 -8.66
CA HIS A 269 -5.63 -7.85 -10.07
C HIS A 269 -4.55 -7.03 -10.78
N LEU A 270 -4.13 -5.91 -10.20
CA LEU A 270 -3.08 -5.09 -10.80
C LEU A 270 -1.70 -5.77 -10.77
N ALA A 271 -1.37 -6.50 -9.69
CA ALA A 271 -0.12 -7.24 -9.61
C ALA A 271 -0.04 -8.36 -10.66
N GLU A 272 -1.12 -9.09 -10.88
CA GLU A 272 -1.20 -10.18 -11.88
C GLU A 272 -1.18 -9.65 -13.33
N GLN A 273 -1.60 -8.40 -13.56
CA GLN A 273 -1.40 -7.68 -14.82
C GLN A 273 0.05 -7.16 -15.00
N GLY A 274 0.93 -7.40 -14.03
CA GLY A 274 2.32 -6.93 -14.05
C GLY A 274 2.51 -5.50 -13.55
N HIS A 275 1.49 -4.91 -12.95
CA HIS A 275 1.43 -3.54 -12.44
C HIS A 275 1.09 -3.49 -10.95
N PRO A 276 1.92 -4.07 -10.04
CA PRO A 276 1.64 -3.99 -8.62
C PRO A 276 1.53 -2.54 -8.17
N LEU A 277 0.79 -2.28 -7.10
CA LEU A 277 0.65 -0.94 -6.54
C LEU A 277 1.98 -0.41 -6.02
N VAL A 278 2.19 0.89 -6.11
CA VAL A 278 3.32 1.54 -5.43
C VAL A 278 3.11 1.44 -3.93
N GLY A 279 4.15 0.97 -3.22
CA GLY A 279 4.07 0.65 -1.79
C GLY A 279 3.49 -0.73 -1.46
N GLU A 280 3.25 -1.59 -2.47
CA GLU A 280 2.87 -2.99 -2.26
C GLU A 280 4.01 -3.78 -1.59
N THR A 281 3.68 -4.68 -0.66
CA THR A 281 4.67 -5.47 0.09
C THR A 281 4.44 -6.98 -0.03
N VAL A 282 3.30 -7.41 -0.56
CA VAL A 282 2.88 -8.82 -0.61
C VAL A 282 2.92 -9.37 -2.03
N TYR A 283 2.30 -8.67 -2.99
CA TYR A 283 2.08 -9.17 -4.36
C TYR A 283 3.16 -8.66 -5.32
N LEU A 284 4.44 -8.84 -4.97
CA LEU A 284 5.59 -8.33 -5.74
C LEU A 284 6.35 -9.40 -6.51
N ARG A 285 6.14 -10.69 -6.19
CA ARG A 285 6.99 -11.79 -6.64
C ARG A 285 7.21 -11.81 -8.15
N ASP A 286 6.14 -11.66 -8.92
CA ASP A 286 6.21 -11.79 -10.38
C ASP A 286 6.83 -10.54 -11.01
N HIS A 287 6.62 -9.36 -10.42
CA HIS A 287 7.25 -8.10 -10.82
C HIS A 287 8.76 -8.13 -10.60
N THR A 288 9.19 -8.60 -9.42
CA THR A 288 10.62 -8.70 -9.08
C THR A 288 11.33 -9.81 -9.85
N ARG A 289 10.67 -10.94 -10.13
CA ARG A 289 11.20 -12.00 -11.01
C ARG A 289 11.42 -11.50 -12.43
N ALA A 290 10.60 -10.60 -12.91
CA ALA A 290 10.78 -9.94 -14.21
C ALA A 290 11.90 -8.90 -14.23
N GLY A 291 12.64 -8.73 -13.12
CA GLY A 291 13.73 -7.76 -12.99
C GLY A 291 13.27 -6.30 -12.99
N ARG A 292 11.98 -6.04 -12.80
CA ARG A 292 11.42 -4.67 -12.81
C ARG A 292 11.70 -3.98 -11.49
N ARG A 293 12.12 -2.72 -11.55
CA ARG A 293 12.42 -1.91 -10.37
C ARG A 293 11.12 -1.46 -9.69
N LEU A 294 11.11 -1.53 -8.36
CA LEU A 294 10.05 -0.97 -7.54
C LEU A 294 10.32 0.51 -7.25
N LEU A 295 9.28 1.32 -7.30
CA LEU A 295 9.31 2.70 -6.83
C LEU A 295 9.14 2.67 -5.30
N PRO A 296 10.06 3.28 -4.54
CA PRO A 296 9.93 3.32 -3.09
C PRO A 296 8.74 4.19 -2.70
N SER A 297 8.01 3.74 -1.67
CA SER A 297 6.94 4.50 -1.04
C SER A 297 6.82 4.11 0.42
N HIS A 298 6.48 5.07 1.28
CA HIS A 298 6.29 4.85 2.70
C HIS A 298 4.94 4.23 3.05
N ARG A 299 4.03 4.15 2.06
CA ARG A 299 2.69 3.60 2.20
C ARG A 299 2.22 2.90 0.94
N LEU A 300 1.20 2.08 1.07
CA LEU A 300 0.44 1.58 -0.07
C LEU A 300 -0.35 2.74 -0.71
N LEU A 301 -0.14 3.01 -1.99
CA LEU A 301 -0.87 4.05 -2.70
C LEU A 301 -2.21 3.52 -3.21
N LEU A 302 -3.10 3.26 -2.26
CA LEU A 302 -4.50 2.85 -2.48
C LEU A 302 -5.40 3.60 -1.50
N HIS A 303 -6.43 4.25 -2.02
CA HIS A 303 -7.35 5.08 -1.26
C HIS A 303 -8.79 4.86 -1.71
N ALA A 304 -9.70 4.53 -0.80
CA ALA A 304 -11.14 4.43 -1.05
C ALA A 304 -11.73 5.85 -1.11
N ALA A 305 -11.82 6.39 -2.33
CA ALA A 305 -12.13 7.80 -2.57
C ALA A 305 -13.63 8.07 -2.61
N THR A 306 -14.43 7.11 -3.10
CA THR A 306 -15.89 7.29 -3.21
C THR A 306 -16.62 6.09 -2.62
N LEU A 307 -17.69 6.38 -1.92
CA LEU A 307 -18.63 5.39 -1.41
C LEU A 307 -20.07 5.92 -1.58
N GLY A 308 -20.87 5.23 -2.38
CA GLY A 308 -22.28 5.57 -2.58
C GLY A 308 -23.19 4.35 -2.37
N PHE A 309 -24.36 4.59 -1.78
CA PHE A 309 -25.38 3.55 -1.58
C PHE A 309 -26.71 4.19 -1.12
N ASP A 310 -27.80 3.49 -1.34
CA ASP A 310 -29.09 3.90 -0.79
C ASP A 310 -29.16 3.60 0.70
N HIS A 311 -29.57 4.58 1.49
CA HIS A 311 -29.69 4.44 2.94
C HIS A 311 -30.65 3.30 3.30
N PRO A 312 -30.21 2.31 4.10
CA PRO A 312 -30.95 1.05 4.28
C PRO A 312 -32.29 1.16 4.99
N VAL A 313 -32.61 2.33 5.54
CA VAL A 313 -33.87 2.60 6.29
C VAL A 313 -34.70 3.68 5.60
N THR A 314 -34.09 4.77 5.19
CA THR A 314 -34.81 5.91 4.57
C THR A 314 -34.97 5.78 3.06
N GLY A 315 -34.12 5.00 2.39
CA GLY A 315 -34.06 4.89 0.94
C GLY A 315 -33.38 6.07 0.24
N GLU A 316 -32.94 7.09 0.98
CA GLU A 316 -32.22 8.23 0.44
C GLU A 316 -30.87 7.78 -0.14
N HIS A 317 -30.52 8.29 -1.32
CA HIS A 317 -29.22 8.02 -1.90
C HIS A 317 -28.12 8.82 -1.20
N LEU A 318 -27.20 8.14 -0.56
CA LEU A 318 -26.03 8.72 0.10
C LEU A 318 -24.80 8.55 -0.78
N HIS A 319 -24.08 9.65 -1.00
CA HIS A 319 -22.84 9.66 -1.77
C HIS A 319 -21.77 10.44 -0.99
N PHE A 320 -20.62 9.81 -0.78
CA PHE A 320 -19.50 10.36 -0.02
C PHE A 320 -18.24 10.38 -0.89
N ALA A 321 -17.49 11.46 -0.78
CA ALA A 321 -16.18 11.58 -1.38
C ALA A 321 -15.13 11.91 -0.31
N SER A 322 -13.95 11.32 -0.45
CA SER A 322 -12.79 11.53 0.42
C SER A 322 -11.62 12.01 -0.41
N GLU A 323 -11.01 13.12 0.01
CA GLU A 323 -9.77 13.59 -0.61
C GLU A 323 -8.60 12.68 -0.27
N LEU A 324 -7.60 12.67 -1.17
CA LEU A 324 -6.34 11.99 -0.90
C LEU A 324 -5.71 12.53 0.39
N PRO A 325 -5.33 11.66 1.34
CA PRO A 325 -4.69 12.09 2.57
C PRO A 325 -3.30 12.71 2.31
N PRO A 326 -2.79 13.58 3.19
CA PRO A 326 -1.51 14.27 3.00
C PRO A 326 -0.35 13.32 2.67
N SER A 327 -0.27 12.17 3.33
CA SER A 327 0.75 11.15 3.06
C SER A 327 0.69 10.61 1.62
N PHE A 328 -0.51 10.43 1.06
CA PHE A 328 -0.68 10.01 -0.33
C PHE A 328 -0.32 11.14 -1.30
N LYS A 329 -0.79 12.38 -1.02
CA LYS A 329 -0.49 13.57 -1.84
C LYS A 329 1.03 13.80 -1.93
N THR A 330 1.75 13.67 -0.82
CA THR A 330 3.22 13.80 -0.78
C THR A 330 3.92 12.75 -1.65
N GLU A 331 3.54 11.47 -1.53
CA GLU A 331 4.12 10.41 -2.34
C GLU A 331 3.81 10.59 -3.84
N LEU A 332 2.59 11.00 -4.19
CA LEU A 332 2.19 11.27 -5.56
C LEU A 332 2.99 12.43 -6.15
N GLN A 333 3.18 13.52 -5.41
CA GLN A 333 4.01 14.65 -5.82
C GLN A 333 5.46 14.21 -6.06
N ARG A 334 6.03 13.41 -5.14
CA ARG A 334 7.38 12.87 -5.30
C ARG A 334 7.53 12.02 -6.57
N LEU A 335 6.49 11.30 -6.97
CA LEU A 335 6.50 10.53 -8.21
C LEU A 335 6.36 11.40 -9.47
N ARG A 336 5.69 12.55 -9.39
CA ARG A 336 5.56 13.52 -10.49
C ARG A 336 6.85 14.26 -10.79
N HIS A 337 7.71 14.44 -9.79
CA HIS A 337 8.96 15.21 -9.90
C HIS A 337 10.22 14.32 -10.00
N ARG A 338 10.07 13.03 -10.28
CA ARG A 338 11.15 12.09 -10.55
C ARG A 338 11.46 11.99 -12.02
#